data_52de8f41d553becc18a43a7de3136c6f
#
_entry.id   52de8f41d553becc18a43a7de3136c6f
#
_cell.length_a   1.000
_cell.length_b   1.000
_cell.length_c   1.000
_cell.angle_alpha   90.00
_cell.angle_beta   90.00
_cell.angle_gamma   90.00
#
_symmetry.space_group_name_H-M   'P 1'
#
loop_
_entity.id
_entity.type
_entity.pdbx_description
1 polymer ?
#
loop_
_entity_poly.entity_id
_entity_poly.type
_entity_poly.pdbx_seq_one_letter_code
_entity_poly.pdbx_strand_id
1 'polypeptide(L)'
;VEAGIKVHRYGLVTDSAGPGKHRGGLGTEMIFESLAPNTKITARNRDRTEFSGWGIAGGEAGGASSFLRNPNQKNEINLGNTDIVTVDPGDLIYVSCGGAGGWGDPFKREPSAVLKDVKCGWVTPEHAQKAYGVIRKNDMIDKPATELFRRKNKSKTSAVKDNTFYNVCNAQLEFEKIWTEKNYDALTEGLCT
;
A
#
# COMPACT_ATOMS: atom_id res chain seq x y z
N VAL A 1 2.86 -11.46 32.76
CA VAL A 1 2.60 -10.47 31.68
C VAL A 1 3.72 -9.47 31.72
N GLU A 2 4.48 -9.43 30.66
CA GLU A 2 5.73 -8.69 30.64
C GLU A 2 5.66 -7.39 29.85
N ALA A 3 4.58 -7.19 29.09
CA ALA A 3 4.33 -5.95 28.37
C ALA A 3 2.99 -5.34 28.80
N GLY A 4 3.01 -4.10 29.28
CA GLY A 4 1.82 -3.34 29.64
C GLY A 4 1.07 -2.83 28.41
N ILE A 5 0.70 -3.71 27.48
CA ILE A 5 -0.06 -3.38 26.27
C ILE A 5 -1.31 -4.25 26.14
N LYS A 6 -2.35 -3.69 25.52
CA LYS A 6 -3.56 -4.40 25.12
C LYS A 6 -3.76 -4.24 23.62
N VAL A 7 -3.77 -5.34 22.88
CA VAL A 7 -4.04 -5.32 21.45
C VAL A 7 -5.55 -5.29 21.22
N HIS A 8 -6.02 -4.26 20.50
CA HIS A 8 -7.41 -4.07 20.13
C HIS A 8 -7.73 -4.66 18.77
N ARG A 9 -6.79 -4.56 17.85
CA ARG A 9 -6.95 -5.04 16.46
C ARG A 9 -5.61 -5.52 15.92
N TYR A 10 -5.65 -6.60 15.19
CA TYR A 10 -4.56 -7.08 14.34
C TYR A 10 -5.16 -7.69 13.08
N GLY A 11 -4.72 -7.25 11.91
CA GLY A 11 -5.34 -7.68 10.67
C GLY A 11 -4.60 -7.24 9.41
N LEU A 12 -5.30 -7.39 8.29
CA LEU A 12 -4.83 -6.95 6.98
C LEU A 12 -5.49 -5.62 6.63
N VAL A 13 -4.73 -4.72 6.00
CA VAL A 13 -5.22 -3.42 5.52
C VAL A 13 -5.92 -3.63 4.18
N THR A 14 -7.22 -3.36 4.14
CA THR A 14 -8.01 -3.42 2.90
C THR A 14 -7.47 -2.42 1.88
N ASP A 15 -7.47 -2.78 0.59
CA ASP A 15 -7.01 -1.98 -0.55
C ASP A 15 -5.52 -1.58 -0.51
N SER A 16 -4.74 -2.12 0.41
CA SER A 16 -3.32 -1.79 0.55
C SER A 16 -2.41 -2.47 -0.47
N ALA A 17 -2.84 -3.56 -1.05
CA ALA A 17 -2.05 -4.30 -2.04
C ALA A 17 -2.05 -3.60 -3.39
N GLY A 18 -0.90 -3.47 -4.02
CA GLY A 18 -0.77 -2.93 -5.36
C GLY A 18 -1.54 -3.76 -6.40
N PRO A 19 -2.40 -3.10 -7.20
CA PRO A 19 -3.13 -3.75 -8.28
C PRO A 19 -2.21 -4.35 -9.34
N GLY A 20 -2.60 -5.50 -9.89
CA GLY A 20 -1.86 -6.16 -10.96
C GLY A 20 -2.62 -7.39 -11.47
N LYS A 21 -2.16 -7.98 -12.57
CA LYS A 21 -2.60 -9.33 -12.98
C LYS A 21 -2.39 -10.31 -11.83
N HIS A 22 -1.27 -10.17 -11.14
CA HIS A 22 -1.00 -10.74 -9.82
C HIS A 22 -0.95 -9.58 -8.82
N ARG A 23 -1.92 -9.56 -7.92
CA ARG A 23 -2.02 -8.57 -6.85
C ARG A 23 -0.85 -8.70 -5.90
N GLY A 24 -0.35 -7.58 -5.38
CA GLY A 24 0.63 -7.56 -4.30
C GLY A 24 0.12 -8.15 -3.00
N GLY A 25 0.99 -8.33 -2.03
CA GLY A 25 0.62 -8.67 -0.66
C GLY A 25 -0.05 -7.49 0.03
N LEU A 26 -1.05 -7.77 0.86
CA LEU A 26 -1.68 -6.75 1.70
C LEU A 26 -0.73 -6.33 2.83
N GLY A 27 -0.79 -5.07 3.20
CA GLY A 27 -0.19 -4.59 4.43
C GLY A 27 -0.89 -5.18 5.66
N THR A 28 -0.17 -5.29 6.76
CA THR A 28 -0.74 -5.64 8.07
C THR A 28 -0.96 -4.39 8.90
N GLU A 29 -1.94 -4.43 9.79
CA GLU A 29 -2.20 -3.36 10.74
C GLU A 29 -2.34 -3.89 12.16
N MET A 30 -1.98 -3.05 13.13
CA MET A 30 -2.21 -3.31 14.54
C MET A 30 -2.64 -2.02 15.24
N ILE A 31 -3.65 -2.15 16.11
CA ILE A 31 -4.03 -1.13 17.09
C ILE A 31 -3.80 -1.70 18.48
N PHE A 32 -3.00 -1.02 19.26
CA PHE A 32 -2.79 -1.39 20.65
C PHE A 32 -2.83 -0.19 21.58
N GLU A 33 -3.15 -0.43 22.83
CA GLU A 33 -3.23 0.54 23.92
C GLU A 33 -2.07 0.34 24.88
N SER A 34 -1.46 1.42 25.33
CA SER A 34 -0.53 1.39 26.46
C SER A 34 -1.30 1.30 27.77
N LEU A 35 -0.90 0.37 28.65
CA LEU A 35 -1.45 0.21 29.99
C LEU A 35 -0.48 0.68 31.07
N ALA A 36 0.76 1.02 30.72
CA ALA A 36 1.78 1.45 31.65
C ALA A 36 2.25 2.89 31.34
N PRO A 37 2.58 3.69 32.35
CA PRO A 37 3.07 5.04 32.17
C PRO A 37 4.47 5.04 31.56
N ASN A 38 4.80 6.11 30.83
CA ASN A 38 6.11 6.31 30.23
C ASN A 38 6.59 5.13 29.34
N THR A 39 5.66 4.41 28.70
CA THR A 39 6.00 3.31 27.79
C THR A 39 6.71 3.87 26.55
N LYS A 40 7.92 3.37 26.29
CA LYS A 40 8.67 3.73 25.10
C LYS A 40 8.43 2.72 23.99
N ILE A 41 7.98 3.22 22.84
CA ILE A 41 7.78 2.44 21.64
C ILE A 41 8.88 2.83 20.64
N THR A 42 9.66 1.84 20.21
CA THR A 42 10.65 2.03 19.15
C THR A 42 10.07 1.52 17.83
N ALA A 43 9.93 2.42 16.85
CA ALA A 43 9.46 2.11 15.52
C ALA A 43 10.60 2.30 14.52
N ARG A 44 10.95 1.24 13.79
CA ARG A 44 12.02 1.25 12.79
C ARG A 44 11.45 0.90 11.41
N ASN A 45 12.23 1.19 10.34
CA ASN A 45 11.87 0.89 8.96
C ASN A 45 10.54 1.53 8.51
N ARG A 46 10.37 2.82 8.84
CA ARG A 46 9.15 3.60 8.55
C ARG A 46 9.27 4.43 7.26
N ASP A 47 10.26 4.19 6.45
CA ASP A 47 10.52 4.82 5.15
C ASP A 47 9.38 4.64 4.15
N ARG A 48 8.55 3.61 4.32
CA ARG A 48 7.38 3.30 3.50
C ARG A 48 6.15 4.18 3.76
N THR A 49 6.26 5.19 4.60
CA THR A 49 5.20 6.22 4.77
C THR A 49 5.04 7.08 3.52
N GLU A 50 6.12 7.30 2.77
CA GLU A 50 6.15 8.07 1.53
C GLU A 50 6.44 7.20 0.31
N PHE A 51 7.37 6.25 0.44
CA PHE A 51 7.80 5.36 -0.64
C PHE A 51 7.16 3.98 -0.50
N SER A 52 5.99 3.81 -1.11
CA SER A 52 5.31 2.51 -1.15
C SER A 52 6.02 1.53 -2.09
N GLY A 53 5.74 0.24 -1.93
CA GLY A 53 6.27 -0.78 -2.85
C GLY A 53 5.77 -0.55 -4.27
N TRP A 54 6.68 -0.39 -5.23
CA TRP A 54 6.31 -0.16 -6.63
C TRP A 54 5.74 -1.40 -7.32
N GLY A 55 4.94 -1.16 -8.37
CA GLY A 55 4.47 -2.22 -9.27
C GLY A 55 5.49 -2.56 -10.35
N ILE A 56 5.34 -3.74 -10.96
CA ILE A 56 6.24 -4.27 -11.98
C ILE A 56 5.43 -4.74 -13.20
N ALA A 57 6.01 -4.61 -14.40
CA ALA A 57 5.43 -5.09 -15.67
C ALA A 57 3.99 -4.60 -15.90
N GLY A 58 3.69 -3.39 -15.48
CA GLY A 58 2.37 -2.81 -15.60
C GLY A 58 1.47 -3.00 -14.37
N GLY A 59 1.96 -3.52 -13.27
CA GLY A 59 1.29 -3.46 -11.97
C GLY A 59 1.36 -2.07 -11.36
N GLU A 60 0.52 -1.81 -10.36
CA GLU A 60 0.50 -0.55 -9.61
C GLU A 60 1.22 -0.69 -8.27
N ALA A 61 1.60 0.44 -7.69
CA ALA A 61 2.22 0.49 -6.36
C ALA A 61 1.23 0.05 -5.27
N GLY A 62 1.76 -0.50 -4.18
CA GLY A 62 0.99 -0.78 -2.97
C GLY A 62 0.70 0.47 -2.15
N GLY A 63 -0.13 0.34 -1.13
CA GLY A 63 -0.41 1.40 -0.16
C GLY A 63 0.80 1.72 0.72
N ALA A 64 0.88 2.95 1.20
CA ALA A 64 1.89 3.38 2.15
C ALA A 64 1.67 2.81 3.56
N SER A 65 2.71 2.81 4.38
CA SER A 65 2.62 2.51 5.81
C SER A 65 2.09 3.72 6.59
N SER A 66 1.55 3.48 7.78
CA SER A 66 1.07 4.55 8.66
C SER A 66 1.47 4.31 10.11
N PHE A 67 1.71 5.39 10.85
CA PHE A 67 2.02 5.36 12.27
C PHE A 67 1.34 6.54 12.96
N LEU A 68 0.28 6.24 13.75
CA LEU A 68 -0.56 7.26 14.36
C LEU A 68 -0.66 7.01 15.86
N ARG A 69 -0.73 8.10 16.64
CA ARG A 69 -1.18 8.08 18.03
C ARG A 69 -2.63 8.56 18.06
N ASN A 70 -3.47 7.87 18.83
CA ASN A 70 -4.88 8.16 19.02
C ASN A 70 -5.69 8.27 17.71
N PRO A 71 -5.64 7.26 16.81
CA PRO A 71 -6.30 7.30 15.52
C PRO A 71 -7.81 7.58 15.66
N ASN A 72 -8.33 8.42 14.75
CA ASN A 72 -9.73 8.86 14.70
C ASN A 72 -10.23 9.63 15.94
N GLN A 73 -9.33 10.15 16.77
CA GLN A 73 -9.65 11.00 17.91
C GLN A 73 -9.27 12.46 17.64
N LYS A 74 -9.82 13.38 18.47
CA LYS A 74 -9.50 14.81 18.36
C LYS A 74 -8.02 15.14 18.55
N ASN A 75 -7.31 14.30 19.29
CA ASN A 75 -5.89 14.39 19.58
C ASN A 75 -5.05 13.41 18.74
N GLU A 76 -5.53 13.04 17.57
CA GLU A 76 -4.76 12.23 16.63
C GLU A 76 -3.46 12.94 16.24
N ILE A 77 -2.37 12.19 16.28
CA ILE A 77 -1.04 12.66 15.86
C ILE A 77 -0.48 11.69 14.83
N ASN A 78 -0.13 12.19 13.66
CA ASN A 78 0.66 11.44 12.70
C ASN A 78 2.14 11.47 13.15
N LEU A 79 2.65 10.30 13.53
CA LEU A 79 4.01 10.12 14.00
C LEU A 79 5.03 9.98 12.85
N GLY A 80 4.53 9.77 11.64
CA GLY A 80 5.36 9.69 10.43
C GLY A 80 6.50 8.67 10.56
N ASN A 81 7.73 9.17 10.42
CA ASN A 81 8.96 8.37 10.54
C ASN A 81 9.66 8.55 11.91
N THR A 82 8.90 8.79 12.98
CA THR A 82 9.45 8.94 14.33
C THR A 82 9.99 7.60 14.84
N ASP A 83 11.24 7.59 15.29
CA ASP A 83 11.91 6.38 15.78
C ASP A 83 11.45 5.95 17.18
N ILE A 84 11.26 6.91 18.08
CA ILE A 84 10.89 6.65 19.46
C ILE A 84 9.75 7.58 19.85
N VAL A 85 8.69 6.99 20.39
CA VAL A 85 7.58 7.73 20.98
C VAL A 85 7.34 7.25 22.42
N THR A 86 7.07 8.19 23.31
CA THR A 86 6.65 7.89 24.70
C THR A 86 5.14 8.04 24.77
N VAL A 87 4.49 7.05 25.34
CA VAL A 87 3.03 6.99 25.51
C VAL A 87 2.66 6.64 26.93
N ASP A 88 1.46 7.04 27.32
CA ASP A 88 0.89 6.83 28.65
C ASP A 88 -0.35 5.93 28.61
N PRO A 89 -0.86 5.47 29.77
CA PRO A 89 -2.06 4.65 29.83
C PRO A 89 -3.25 5.30 29.11
N GLY A 90 -3.90 4.52 28.24
CA GLY A 90 -5.03 4.95 27.43
C GLY A 90 -4.64 5.50 26.06
N ASP A 91 -3.36 5.74 25.78
CA ASP A 91 -2.93 6.07 24.42
C ASP A 91 -3.09 4.89 23.48
N LEU A 92 -3.75 5.12 22.35
CA LEU A 92 -3.89 4.16 21.27
C LEU A 92 -2.80 4.40 20.22
N ILE A 93 -2.14 3.33 19.83
CA ILE A 93 -1.15 3.36 18.75
C ILE A 93 -1.67 2.51 17.60
N TYR A 94 -1.77 3.14 16.43
CA TYR A 94 -2.01 2.47 15.16
C TYR A 94 -0.70 2.36 14.39
N VAL A 95 -0.40 1.16 13.96
CA VAL A 95 0.73 0.91 13.07
C VAL A 95 0.27 0.04 11.92
N SER A 96 0.59 0.44 10.69
CA SER A 96 0.39 -0.40 9.52
C SER A 96 1.66 -0.48 8.68
N CYS A 97 1.90 -1.66 8.11
CA CYS A 97 2.90 -1.85 7.09
C CYS A 97 2.33 -1.50 5.72
N GLY A 98 3.16 -1.03 4.81
CA GLY A 98 2.76 -0.81 3.43
C GLY A 98 2.42 -2.11 2.70
N GLY A 99 1.57 -2.02 1.70
CA GLY A 99 1.30 -3.12 0.78
C GLY A 99 2.44 -3.33 -0.22
N ALA A 100 2.57 -4.55 -0.73
CA ALA A 100 3.49 -4.84 -1.82
C ALA A 100 2.93 -4.38 -3.17
N GLY A 101 3.80 -4.06 -4.13
CA GLY A 101 3.40 -3.71 -5.49
C GLY A 101 2.80 -4.90 -6.26
N GLY A 102 1.96 -4.61 -7.24
CA GLY A 102 1.37 -5.59 -8.15
C GLY A 102 2.30 -5.94 -9.31
N TRP A 103 2.01 -7.04 -9.97
CA TRP A 103 2.72 -7.45 -11.20
C TRP A 103 1.74 -7.61 -12.37
N GLY A 104 2.09 -7.02 -13.50
CA GLY A 104 1.30 -7.10 -14.73
C GLY A 104 0.04 -6.25 -14.70
N ASP A 105 -0.56 -6.03 -15.87
CA ASP A 105 -1.75 -5.20 -16.05
C ASP A 105 -2.93 -5.67 -15.17
N PRO A 106 -3.46 -4.83 -14.25
CA PRO A 106 -4.59 -5.18 -13.38
C PRO A 106 -5.84 -5.58 -14.15
N PHE A 107 -6.08 -5.03 -15.35
CA PHE A 107 -7.25 -5.38 -16.18
C PHE A 107 -7.14 -6.79 -16.80
N LYS A 108 -5.96 -7.42 -16.71
CA LYS A 108 -5.77 -8.83 -17.08
C LYS A 108 -5.95 -9.80 -15.90
N ARG A 109 -6.20 -9.28 -14.67
CA ARG A 109 -6.53 -10.14 -13.53
C ARG A 109 -7.86 -10.82 -13.75
N GLU A 110 -7.91 -12.13 -13.44
CA GLU A 110 -9.13 -12.92 -13.54
C GLU A 110 -10.25 -12.32 -12.65
N PRO A 111 -11.44 -11.99 -13.22
CA PRO A 111 -12.51 -11.36 -12.45
C PRO A 111 -12.96 -12.18 -11.23
N SER A 112 -12.93 -13.52 -11.33
CA SER A 112 -13.27 -14.40 -10.20
C SER A 112 -12.29 -14.26 -9.03
N ALA A 113 -11.00 -14.04 -9.31
CA ALA A 113 -9.99 -13.77 -8.28
C ALA A 113 -10.23 -12.41 -7.59
N VAL A 114 -10.64 -11.39 -8.36
CA VAL A 114 -11.01 -10.08 -7.79
C VAL A 114 -12.27 -10.21 -6.92
N LEU A 115 -13.27 -10.97 -7.38
CA LEU A 115 -14.47 -11.21 -6.57
C LEU A 115 -14.16 -11.95 -5.27
N LYS A 116 -13.23 -12.91 -5.30
CA LYS A 116 -12.75 -13.59 -4.08
C LYS A 116 -12.10 -12.58 -3.14
N ASP A 117 -11.23 -11.71 -3.63
CA ASP A 117 -10.58 -10.67 -2.83
C ASP A 117 -11.63 -9.74 -2.17
N VAL A 118 -12.70 -9.39 -2.90
CA VAL A 118 -13.80 -8.58 -2.33
C VAL A 118 -14.56 -9.34 -1.25
N LYS A 119 -14.89 -10.60 -1.48
CA LYS A 119 -15.59 -11.44 -0.47
C LYS A 119 -14.76 -11.67 0.79
N CYS A 120 -13.44 -11.68 0.67
CA CYS A 120 -12.52 -11.76 1.81
C CYS A 120 -12.30 -10.40 2.53
N GLY A 121 -12.88 -9.30 2.03
CA GLY A 121 -12.67 -7.97 2.58
C GLY A 121 -11.27 -7.39 2.28
N TRP A 122 -10.53 -7.98 1.38
CA TRP A 122 -9.18 -7.56 1.02
C TRP A 122 -9.17 -6.40 0.01
N VAL A 123 -10.23 -6.33 -0.79
CA VAL A 123 -10.46 -5.30 -1.80
C VAL A 123 -11.89 -4.78 -1.66
N THR A 124 -12.07 -3.46 -1.66
CA THR A 124 -13.42 -2.87 -1.67
C THR A 124 -14.09 -3.04 -3.03
N PRO A 125 -15.44 -3.05 -3.11
CA PRO A 125 -16.16 -3.06 -4.37
C PRO A 125 -15.75 -1.92 -5.30
N GLU A 126 -15.55 -0.74 -4.75
CA GLU A 126 -15.13 0.48 -5.44
C GLU A 126 -13.73 0.32 -6.03
N HIS A 127 -12.81 -0.23 -5.25
CA HIS A 127 -11.45 -0.50 -5.70
C HIS A 127 -11.41 -1.62 -6.76
N ALA A 128 -12.25 -2.65 -6.62
CA ALA A 128 -12.39 -3.71 -7.63
C ALA A 128 -12.80 -3.15 -9.00
N GLN A 129 -13.73 -2.18 -9.02
CA GLN A 129 -14.11 -1.51 -10.26
C GLN A 129 -13.02 -0.58 -10.78
N LYS A 130 -12.48 0.29 -9.92
CA LYS A 130 -11.54 1.33 -10.31
C LYS A 130 -10.18 0.77 -10.77
N ALA A 131 -9.63 -0.18 -10.02
CA ALA A 131 -8.29 -0.70 -10.25
C ALA A 131 -8.28 -1.91 -11.19
N TYR A 132 -9.29 -2.78 -11.11
CA TYR A 132 -9.32 -4.02 -11.88
C TYR A 132 -10.37 -4.04 -13.00
N GLY A 133 -11.21 -3.00 -13.09
CA GLY A 133 -12.29 -2.91 -14.08
C GLY A 133 -13.35 -4.00 -13.91
N VAL A 134 -13.54 -4.53 -12.71
CA VAL A 134 -14.53 -5.59 -12.45
C VAL A 134 -15.83 -4.99 -11.97
N ILE A 135 -16.89 -5.18 -12.76
CA ILE A 135 -18.25 -4.72 -12.43
C ILE A 135 -18.99 -5.86 -11.72
N ARG A 136 -19.63 -5.51 -10.61
CA ARG A 136 -20.45 -6.43 -9.81
C ARG A 136 -21.92 -6.05 -9.83
N LYS A 137 -22.75 -7.07 -9.80
CA LYS A 137 -24.21 -6.93 -9.62
C LYS A 137 -24.67 -8.04 -8.67
N ASN A 138 -25.30 -7.66 -7.55
CA ASN A 138 -25.81 -8.61 -6.56
C ASN A 138 -24.80 -9.68 -6.15
N ASP A 139 -23.59 -9.26 -5.75
CA ASP A 139 -22.47 -10.12 -5.31
C ASP A 139 -21.94 -11.13 -6.35
N MET A 140 -22.32 -10.96 -7.61
CA MET A 140 -21.78 -11.71 -8.74
C MET A 140 -21.06 -10.78 -9.72
N ILE A 141 -20.22 -11.37 -10.56
CA ILE A 141 -19.56 -10.64 -11.63
C ILE A 141 -20.55 -10.43 -12.78
N ASP A 142 -20.74 -9.17 -13.18
CA ASP A 142 -21.36 -8.84 -14.46
C ASP A 142 -20.28 -8.92 -15.56
N LYS A 143 -20.20 -10.11 -16.20
CA LYS A 143 -19.17 -10.37 -17.23
C LYS A 143 -19.28 -9.41 -18.41
N PRO A 144 -20.47 -9.20 -19.05
CA PRO A 144 -20.59 -8.27 -20.16
C PRO A 144 -20.20 -6.84 -19.81
N ALA A 145 -20.66 -6.35 -18.64
CA ALA A 145 -20.32 -5.02 -18.17
C ALA A 145 -18.82 -4.89 -17.85
N THR A 146 -18.20 -5.91 -17.27
CA THR A 146 -16.76 -5.97 -16.98
C THR A 146 -15.95 -5.90 -18.29
N GLU A 147 -16.30 -6.69 -19.29
CA GLU A 147 -15.61 -6.68 -20.58
C GLU A 147 -15.77 -5.34 -21.28
N LEU A 148 -16.98 -4.78 -21.29
CA LEU A 148 -17.24 -3.47 -21.88
C LEU A 148 -16.47 -2.37 -21.17
N PHE A 149 -16.43 -2.39 -19.83
CA PHE A 149 -15.68 -1.43 -19.04
C PHE A 149 -14.18 -1.51 -19.34
N ARG A 150 -13.60 -2.71 -19.35
CA ARG A 150 -12.17 -2.94 -19.66
C ARG A 150 -11.79 -2.53 -21.09
N ARG A 151 -12.70 -2.71 -22.07
CA ARG A 151 -12.49 -2.24 -23.45
C ARG A 151 -12.50 -0.73 -23.58
N LYS A 152 -13.42 -0.06 -22.86
CA LYS A 152 -13.57 1.42 -22.91
C LYS A 152 -12.47 2.13 -22.10
N ASN A 153 -12.04 1.53 -21.00
CA ASN A 153 -11.06 2.12 -20.10
C ASN A 153 -9.78 1.30 -20.21
N LYS A 154 -8.76 1.87 -20.87
CA LYS A 154 -7.44 1.28 -20.76
C LYS A 154 -6.98 1.39 -19.29
N SER A 155 -6.33 0.37 -18.77
CA SER A 155 -5.67 0.50 -17.48
C SER A 155 -4.71 1.70 -17.54
N LYS A 156 -4.52 2.38 -16.43
CA LYS A 156 -3.57 3.51 -16.36
C LYS A 156 -2.18 3.12 -16.86
N THR A 157 -1.88 1.85 -16.76
CA THR A 157 -0.61 1.22 -17.14
C THR A 157 -0.39 1.11 -18.63
N SER A 158 -1.47 1.07 -19.46
CA SER A 158 -1.30 1.05 -20.92
C SER A 158 -0.84 2.39 -21.48
N ALA A 159 -0.79 3.44 -20.66
CA ALA A 159 -0.24 4.75 -21.00
C ALA A 159 1.24 4.90 -20.62
N VAL A 160 1.82 3.93 -19.91
CA VAL A 160 3.26 3.90 -19.59
C VAL A 160 3.99 3.49 -20.85
N LYS A 161 4.69 4.45 -21.47
CA LYS A 161 5.55 4.24 -22.63
C LYS A 161 6.55 3.13 -22.35
N ASP A 162 6.87 2.35 -23.35
CA ASP A 162 7.60 1.08 -23.41
C ASP A 162 8.92 0.93 -22.63
N ASN A 163 9.35 1.90 -21.84
CA ASN A 163 10.66 1.87 -21.17
C ASN A 163 10.65 1.88 -19.65
N THR A 164 9.50 1.94 -18.97
CA THR A 164 9.47 1.86 -17.51
C THR A 164 8.94 0.50 -17.07
N PHE A 165 9.85 -0.40 -16.73
CA PHE A 165 9.56 -1.72 -16.19
C PHE A 165 8.84 -1.62 -14.82
N TYR A 166 9.06 -0.50 -14.11
CA TYR A 166 8.50 -0.21 -12.79
C TYR A 166 7.43 0.87 -12.86
N ASN A 167 6.33 0.67 -12.16
CA ASN A 167 5.36 1.72 -11.89
C ASN A 167 5.57 2.21 -10.46
N VAL A 168 6.06 3.42 -10.34
CA VAL A 168 6.53 4.03 -9.11
C VAL A 168 5.51 5.04 -8.56
N CYS A 169 5.54 5.30 -7.25
CA CYS A 169 4.72 6.34 -6.65
C CYS A 169 5.17 7.74 -7.08
N ASN A 170 4.32 8.76 -6.89
CA ASN A 170 4.65 10.13 -7.30
C ASN A 170 5.95 10.66 -6.67
N ALA A 171 6.22 10.33 -5.41
CA ALA A 171 7.47 10.74 -4.75
C ALA A 171 8.71 10.16 -5.45
N GLN A 172 8.62 8.92 -5.93
CA GLN A 172 9.70 8.31 -6.69
C GLN A 172 9.83 8.90 -8.11
N LEU A 173 8.73 9.30 -8.75
CA LEU A 173 8.79 10.02 -10.02
C LEU A 173 9.51 11.36 -9.87
N GLU A 174 9.32 12.07 -8.77
CA GLU A 174 10.07 13.30 -8.49
C GLU A 174 11.55 13.01 -8.18
N PHE A 175 11.84 11.93 -7.46
CA PHE A 175 13.21 11.48 -7.21
C PHE A 175 13.93 11.09 -8.51
N GLU A 176 13.28 10.36 -9.41
CA GLU A 176 13.86 9.96 -10.70
C GLU A 176 14.15 11.13 -11.65
N LYS A 177 13.45 12.27 -11.51
CA LYS A 177 13.79 13.49 -12.25
C LYS A 177 15.16 14.06 -11.84
N ILE A 178 15.54 13.86 -10.60
CA ILE A 178 16.82 14.32 -10.05
C ILE A 178 17.90 13.27 -10.26
N TRP A 179 17.51 11.98 -10.18
CA TRP A 179 18.39 10.82 -10.22
C TRP A 179 18.40 10.17 -11.59
N THR A 180 19.20 10.74 -12.50
CA THR A 180 19.33 10.26 -13.88
C THR A 180 20.35 9.12 -13.98
N GLU A 181 20.33 8.32 -15.07
CA GLU A 181 21.35 7.31 -15.37
C GLU A 181 22.77 7.87 -15.25
N LYS A 182 22.99 9.08 -15.75
CA LYS A 182 24.30 9.77 -15.68
C LYS A 182 24.76 9.99 -14.22
N ASN A 183 23.83 10.31 -13.32
CA ASN A 183 24.17 10.51 -11.90
C ASN A 183 24.45 9.18 -11.21
N TYR A 184 23.74 8.10 -11.63
CA TYR A 184 23.98 6.75 -11.14
C TYR A 184 25.34 6.22 -11.56
N ASP A 185 25.71 6.41 -12.83
CA ASP A 185 27.00 6.02 -13.40
C ASP A 185 28.14 6.76 -12.69
N ALA A 186 27.99 8.07 -12.49
CA ALA A 186 28.99 8.87 -11.76
C ALA A 186 29.18 8.43 -10.30
N LEU A 187 28.07 7.98 -9.63
CA LEU A 187 28.16 7.43 -8.27
C LEU A 187 28.86 6.08 -8.26
N THR A 188 28.54 5.19 -9.20
CA THR A 188 29.18 3.86 -9.31
C THR A 188 30.64 3.96 -9.67
N GLU A 189 31.04 4.85 -10.55
CA GLU A 189 32.45 5.13 -10.85
C GLU A 189 33.20 5.65 -9.61
N GLY A 190 32.58 6.56 -8.84
CA GLY A 190 33.18 7.09 -7.62
C GLY A 190 33.27 6.11 -6.45
N LEU A 191 32.48 5.02 -6.45
CA LEU A 191 32.54 3.96 -5.44
C LEU A 191 33.54 2.84 -5.81
N CYS A 192 33.98 2.76 -7.07
CA CYS A 192 34.91 1.75 -7.56
C CYS A 192 36.35 2.24 -7.63
N THR A 193 36.63 3.50 -7.26
CA THR A 193 37.97 4.11 -7.09
C THR A 193 38.35 4.22 -5.62
#